data_f214da1c1fddb4c661aaebe774e0f0da
#
_entry.id   f214da1c1fddb4c661aaebe774e0f0da
#
_cell.length_a   1.000
_cell.length_b   1.000
_cell.length_c   1.000
_cell.angle_alpha   90.00
_cell.angle_beta   90.00
_cell.angle_gamma   90.00
#
_symmetry.space_group_name_H-M   'P 1'
#
loop_
_entity.id
_entity.type
_entity.pdbx_description
1 polymer ?
#
loop_
_entity_poly.entity_id
_entity_poly.type
_entity_poly.pdbx_seq_one_letter_code
_entity_poly.pdbx_strand_id
1 'polypeptide(L)'
;MEFDIIGAGALGLLFGGKLASSGATVRFWTRTPEQAALLKREGIHLAEPDGTSIIIEGRRFEAYYMEESGGHDKVGRAEWMLITTKQRHLDAKLLTAVERLVNPDTKVVCFQNGIGHLEMIGSALPGLPVYAAITTEGAKRMNDYTVSRAGQGTTRIGKSDGTPDQSGEGESLAKMLGKAGFTALLSKDIEREIYRKLLINAAINPLTAIWRVANGQLLENEERLRMLRQLCEEGVAVYGALGIPCDEDMFDQIVAVCRSTSTNISSMLKDVREGLPTEIDYINGKLVEMARNKGISVPGHETVWRLVRAL
;
A
#
# COMPACT_ATOMS: atom_id res chain seq x y z
N MET A 1 18.58 -11.72 6.67
CA MET A 1 17.64 -11.41 5.58
C MET A 1 18.05 -10.13 4.90
N GLU A 2 18.03 -10.15 3.58
CA GLU A 2 18.35 -9.02 2.72
C GLU A 2 17.09 -8.52 2.04
N PHE A 3 16.91 -7.19 2.03
CA PHE A 3 15.70 -6.53 1.53
C PHE A 3 16.05 -5.48 0.48
N ASP A 4 15.35 -5.52 -0.65
CA ASP A 4 15.26 -4.43 -1.61
C ASP A 4 13.96 -3.67 -1.42
N ILE A 5 14.03 -2.36 -1.18
CA ILE A 5 12.88 -1.48 -1.01
C ILE A 5 12.70 -0.66 -2.28
N ILE A 6 11.70 -1.02 -3.07
CA ILE A 6 11.39 -0.32 -4.32
C ILE A 6 10.49 0.88 -4.02
N GLY A 7 11.11 2.06 -4.05
CA GLY A 7 10.45 3.33 -3.74
C GLY A 7 10.64 3.79 -2.29
N ALA A 8 11.41 4.85 -2.10
CA ALA A 8 11.62 5.51 -0.81
C ALA A 8 10.55 6.57 -0.53
N GLY A 9 9.27 6.17 -0.65
CA GLY A 9 8.09 6.93 -0.25
C GLY A 9 7.81 6.78 1.26
N ALA A 10 6.62 7.17 1.72
CA ALA A 10 6.25 7.08 3.14
C ALA A 10 6.38 5.66 3.71
N LEU A 11 5.77 4.65 3.06
CA LEU A 11 5.87 3.26 3.51
C LEU A 11 7.28 2.71 3.33
N GLY A 12 7.96 3.01 2.21
CA GLY A 12 9.31 2.53 1.97
C GLY A 12 10.30 3.02 3.01
N LEU A 13 10.28 4.33 3.34
CA LEU A 13 11.13 4.89 4.40
C LEU A 13 10.79 4.30 5.77
N LEU A 14 9.50 4.12 6.09
CA LEU A 14 9.06 3.55 7.36
C LEU A 14 9.50 2.09 7.50
N PHE A 15 9.09 1.22 6.56
CA PHE A 15 9.39 -0.21 6.64
C PHE A 15 10.87 -0.50 6.47
N GLY A 16 11.49 0.07 5.43
CA GLY A 16 12.92 -0.13 5.16
C GLY A 16 13.81 0.44 6.25
N GLY A 17 13.50 1.62 6.79
CA GLY A 17 14.23 2.23 7.89
C GLY A 17 14.18 1.38 9.16
N LYS A 18 13.00 0.90 9.55
CA LYS A 18 12.83 0.03 10.74
C LYS A 18 13.48 -1.34 10.54
N LEU A 19 13.43 -1.91 9.35
CA LEU A 19 14.16 -3.15 9.01
C LEU A 19 15.68 -2.95 9.15
N ALA A 20 16.23 -1.86 8.60
CA ALA A 20 17.65 -1.53 8.75
C ALA A 20 18.05 -1.30 10.22
N SER A 21 17.19 -0.63 11.00
CA SER A 21 17.40 -0.43 12.43
C SER A 21 17.40 -1.74 13.21
N SER A 22 16.62 -2.74 12.79
CA SER A 22 16.57 -4.08 13.41
C SER A 22 17.72 -5.02 13.03
N GLY A 23 18.67 -4.55 12.20
CA GLY A 23 19.84 -5.29 11.77
C GLY A 23 19.69 -6.09 10.48
N ALA A 24 18.61 -5.86 9.71
CA ALA A 24 18.49 -6.40 8.37
C ALA A 24 19.42 -5.65 7.40
N THR A 25 19.90 -6.34 6.35
CA THR A 25 20.54 -5.71 5.20
C THR A 25 19.49 -5.10 4.32
N VAL A 26 19.49 -3.79 4.12
CA VAL A 26 18.47 -3.06 3.36
C VAL A 26 19.11 -2.23 2.26
N ARG A 27 18.53 -2.31 1.06
CA ARG A 27 18.88 -1.46 -0.09
C ARG A 27 17.63 -0.72 -0.53
N PHE A 28 17.71 0.61 -0.61
CA PHE A 28 16.65 1.46 -1.16
C PHE A 28 16.90 1.75 -2.62
N TRP A 29 15.88 1.56 -3.44
CA TRP A 29 15.86 1.93 -4.84
C TRP A 29 14.95 3.14 -5.03
N THR A 30 15.59 4.30 -5.19
CA THR A 30 14.90 5.60 -5.25
C THR A 30 14.56 5.99 -6.68
N ARG A 31 13.59 6.88 -6.83
CA ARG A 31 13.19 7.41 -8.13
C ARG A 31 14.15 8.47 -8.68
N THR A 32 14.93 9.12 -7.82
CA THR A 32 15.86 10.19 -8.20
C THR A 32 17.22 9.94 -7.55
N PRO A 33 18.32 10.31 -8.23
CA PRO A 33 19.66 10.18 -7.66
C PRO A 33 19.88 11.10 -6.46
N GLU A 34 19.19 12.28 -6.42
CA GLU A 34 19.26 13.22 -5.30
C GLU A 34 18.74 12.56 -4.01
N GLN A 35 17.61 11.85 -4.08
CA GLN A 35 17.08 11.14 -2.90
C GLN A 35 18.03 10.04 -2.44
N ALA A 36 18.64 9.28 -3.36
CA ALA A 36 19.64 8.27 -2.98
C ALA A 36 20.84 8.89 -2.26
N ALA A 37 21.34 10.01 -2.77
CA ALA A 37 22.46 10.75 -2.16
C ALA A 37 22.09 11.33 -0.78
N LEU A 38 20.88 11.89 -0.64
CA LEU A 38 20.35 12.40 0.63
C LEU A 38 20.25 11.29 1.68
N LEU A 39 19.69 10.14 1.33
CA LEU A 39 19.56 8.99 2.24
C LEU A 39 20.92 8.51 2.75
N LYS A 40 21.93 8.45 1.88
CA LYS A 40 23.31 8.08 2.27
C LYS A 40 23.93 9.09 3.22
N ARG A 41 23.70 10.38 3.01
CA ARG A 41 24.30 11.47 3.78
C ARG A 41 23.60 11.73 5.10
N GLU A 42 22.27 11.88 5.08
CA GLU A 42 21.45 12.27 6.22
C GLU A 42 20.92 11.07 7.02
N GLY A 43 20.87 9.88 6.40
CA GLY A 43 20.17 8.73 6.95
C GLY A 43 18.65 8.85 6.80
N ILE A 44 17.91 8.10 7.62
CA ILE A 44 16.44 8.19 7.69
C ILE A 44 16.04 8.71 9.06
N HIS A 45 15.31 9.81 9.10
CA HIS A 45 14.74 10.39 10.30
C HIS A 45 13.32 9.88 10.46
N LEU A 46 13.06 9.10 11.50
CA LEU A 46 11.77 8.48 11.78
C LEU A 46 11.20 9.06 13.07
N ALA A 47 10.04 9.71 12.98
CA ALA A 47 9.27 10.16 14.13
C ALA A 47 8.17 9.12 14.45
N GLU A 48 8.13 8.68 15.71
CA GLU A 48 7.12 7.74 16.21
C GLU A 48 5.90 8.49 16.80
N PRO A 49 4.73 7.80 16.95
CA PRO A 49 3.50 8.43 17.45
C PRO A 49 3.59 8.95 18.89
N ASP A 50 4.51 8.41 19.69
CA ASP A 50 4.76 8.82 21.09
C ASP A 50 5.63 10.08 21.21
N GLY A 51 6.01 10.68 20.08
CA GLY A 51 6.88 11.86 20.02
C GLY A 51 8.37 11.56 20.03
N THR A 52 8.76 10.29 20.15
CA THR A 52 10.17 9.91 20.01
C THR A 52 10.61 9.98 18.56
N SER A 53 11.90 10.19 18.34
CA SER A 53 12.51 10.19 17.01
C SER A 53 13.76 9.33 16.99
N ILE A 54 13.96 8.63 15.88
CA ILE A 54 15.11 7.76 15.66
C ILE A 54 15.78 8.20 14.36
N ILE A 55 17.11 8.32 14.38
CA ILE A 55 17.91 8.53 13.17
C ILE A 55 18.57 7.19 12.84
N ILE A 56 18.22 6.65 11.68
CA ILE A 56 18.89 5.48 11.10
C ILE A 56 20.00 6.01 10.19
N GLU A 57 21.24 5.91 10.65
CA GLU A 57 22.39 6.43 9.93
C GLU A 57 22.53 5.82 8.53
N GLY A 58 22.97 6.60 7.55
CA GLY A 58 23.11 6.18 6.15
C GLY A 58 24.05 4.97 5.93
N ARG A 59 24.97 4.70 6.88
CA ARG A 59 25.85 3.51 6.86
C ARG A 59 25.12 2.18 7.23
N ARG A 60 23.89 2.25 7.73
CA ARG A 60 23.10 1.08 8.14
C ARG A 60 22.33 0.45 6.99
N PHE A 61 22.31 1.09 5.82
CA PHE A 61 21.64 0.64 4.61
C PHE A 61 22.37 1.18 3.37
N GLU A 62 22.01 0.67 2.23
CA GLU A 62 22.44 1.20 0.94
C GLU A 62 21.28 1.93 0.25
N ALA A 63 21.57 2.90 -0.61
CA ALA A 63 20.57 3.60 -1.40
C ALA A 63 21.10 3.84 -2.82
N TYR A 64 20.29 3.48 -3.81
CA TYR A 64 20.63 3.54 -5.22
C TYR A 64 19.54 4.25 -6.03
N TYR A 65 19.94 4.83 -7.14
CA TYR A 65 19.00 5.32 -8.14
C TYR A 65 18.50 4.17 -9.02
N MET A 66 17.19 4.04 -9.20
CA MET A 66 16.58 2.90 -9.88
C MET A 66 17.04 2.73 -11.34
N GLU A 67 17.29 3.83 -12.07
CA GLU A 67 17.74 3.73 -13.47
C GLU A 67 19.17 3.19 -13.60
N GLU A 68 19.95 3.22 -12.54
CA GLU A 68 21.30 2.64 -12.50
C GLU A 68 21.30 1.15 -12.19
N SER A 69 20.11 0.53 -11.98
CA SER A 69 19.97 -0.88 -11.63
C SER A 69 20.71 -1.84 -12.60
N GLY A 70 20.83 -1.48 -13.86
CA GLY A 70 21.58 -2.26 -14.86
C GLY A 70 23.10 -2.29 -14.69
N GLY A 71 23.70 -1.42 -13.86
CA GLY A 71 25.13 -1.38 -13.55
C GLY A 71 25.53 -2.08 -12.25
N HIS A 72 24.55 -2.63 -11.53
CA HIS A 72 24.76 -3.21 -10.20
C HIS A 72 24.84 -4.74 -10.18
N ASP A 73 25.39 -5.38 -11.19
CA ASP A 73 25.63 -6.84 -11.23
C ASP A 73 26.41 -7.37 -10.01
N LYS A 74 27.08 -6.48 -9.28
CA LYS A 74 27.83 -6.77 -8.05
C LYS A 74 27.04 -6.56 -6.75
N VAL A 75 25.83 -5.97 -6.81
CA VAL A 75 24.98 -5.81 -5.64
C VAL A 75 24.30 -7.15 -5.37
N GLY A 76 24.47 -7.69 -4.18
CA GLY A 76 23.84 -8.94 -3.76
C GLY A 76 22.32 -8.87 -4.00
N ARG A 77 21.73 -9.96 -4.46
CA ARG A 77 20.29 -10.01 -4.75
C ARG A 77 19.52 -10.33 -3.48
N ALA A 78 18.46 -9.54 -3.23
CA ALA A 78 17.70 -9.66 -2.00
C ALA A 78 16.87 -10.95 -1.93
N GLU A 79 16.69 -11.47 -0.71
CA GLU A 79 15.71 -12.52 -0.43
C GLU A 79 14.27 -11.98 -0.58
N TRP A 80 14.06 -10.72 -0.19
CA TRP A 80 12.77 -10.06 -0.25
C TRP A 80 12.85 -8.71 -0.96
N MET A 81 11.92 -8.49 -1.87
CA MET A 81 11.70 -7.21 -2.53
C MET A 81 10.37 -6.62 -2.09
N LEU A 82 10.40 -5.48 -1.40
CA LEU A 82 9.22 -4.75 -0.97
C LEU A 82 8.88 -3.67 -2.00
N ILE A 83 7.78 -3.81 -2.71
CA ILE A 83 7.30 -2.79 -3.65
C ILE A 83 6.37 -1.84 -2.90
N THR A 84 6.88 -0.64 -2.60
CA THR A 84 6.20 0.38 -1.80
C THR A 84 5.88 1.65 -2.58
N THR A 85 6.12 1.65 -3.90
CA THR A 85 5.70 2.73 -4.80
C THR A 85 4.18 2.81 -4.87
N LYS A 86 3.62 3.99 -5.14
CA LYS A 86 2.19 4.09 -5.48
C LYS A 86 1.92 3.34 -6.79
N GLN A 87 0.72 2.77 -6.92
CA GLN A 87 0.37 1.90 -8.05
C GLN A 87 0.53 2.61 -9.41
N ARG A 88 0.28 3.90 -9.49
CA ARG A 88 0.49 4.72 -10.71
C ARG A 88 1.94 4.76 -11.21
N HIS A 89 2.89 4.35 -10.40
CA HIS A 89 4.32 4.29 -10.75
C HIS A 89 4.78 2.89 -11.15
N LEU A 90 3.89 1.91 -11.14
CA LEU A 90 4.13 0.58 -11.67
C LEU A 90 3.96 0.60 -13.19
N ASP A 91 4.93 1.19 -13.88
CA ASP A 91 4.98 1.24 -15.35
C ASP A 91 5.99 0.22 -15.89
N ALA A 92 6.00 0.06 -17.20
CA ALA A 92 6.90 -0.87 -17.87
C ALA A 92 8.38 -0.57 -17.58
N LYS A 93 8.75 0.72 -17.40
CA LYS A 93 10.12 1.13 -17.08
C LYS A 93 10.54 0.64 -15.70
N LEU A 94 9.69 0.82 -14.69
CA LEU A 94 9.95 0.34 -13.33
C LEU A 94 10.01 -1.19 -13.31
N LEU A 95 9.06 -1.87 -13.97
CA LEU A 95 9.03 -3.34 -13.99
C LEU A 95 10.27 -3.93 -14.65
N THR A 96 10.74 -3.36 -15.77
CA THR A 96 12.01 -3.77 -16.39
C THR A 96 13.21 -3.53 -15.47
N ALA A 97 13.23 -2.45 -14.71
CA ALA A 97 14.30 -2.20 -13.75
C ALA A 97 14.27 -3.18 -12.57
N VAL A 98 13.07 -3.51 -12.07
CA VAL A 98 12.85 -4.51 -11.02
C VAL A 98 13.28 -5.91 -11.47
N GLU A 99 12.96 -6.31 -12.72
CA GLU A 99 13.36 -7.60 -13.29
C GLU A 99 14.89 -7.82 -13.24
N ARG A 100 15.68 -6.77 -13.38
CA ARG A 100 17.15 -6.85 -13.31
C ARG A 100 17.68 -7.07 -11.88
N LEU A 101 16.88 -6.75 -10.87
CA LEU A 101 17.27 -6.83 -9.45
C LEU A 101 16.93 -8.19 -8.82
N VAL A 102 16.02 -8.94 -9.41
CA VAL A 102 15.55 -10.21 -8.84
C VAL A 102 16.41 -11.39 -9.29
N ASN A 103 16.33 -12.47 -8.53
CA ASN A 103 16.84 -13.79 -8.87
C ASN A 103 15.74 -14.85 -8.63
N PRO A 104 15.93 -16.12 -9.02
CA PRO A 104 14.91 -17.16 -8.84
C PRO A 104 14.43 -17.38 -7.39
N ASP A 105 15.23 -16.99 -6.40
CA ASP A 105 14.91 -17.16 -4.98
C ASP A 105 14.29 -15.90 -4.34
N THR A 106 14.21 -14.79 -5.08
CA THR A 106 13.64 -13.53 -4.60
C THR A 106 12.11 -13.65 -4.44
N LYS A 107 11.59 -13.26 -3.29
CA LYS A 107 10.16 -13.11 -3.01
C LYS A 107 9.77 -11.64 -3.11
N VAL A 108 8.66 -11.39 -3.76
CA VAL A 108 8.16 -10.02 -3.97
C VAL A 108 6.96 -9.80 -3.06
N VAL A 109 6.94 -8.70 -2.32
CA VAL A 109 5.78 -8.31 -1.52
C VAL A 109 5.30 -6.90 -1.89
N CYS A 110 4.01 -6.78 -2.17
CA CYS A 110 3.36 -5.59 -2.72
C CYS A 110 2.54 -4.89 -1.64
N PHE A 111 2.78 -3.58 -1.45
CA PHE A 111 2.13 -2.75 -0.44
C PHE A 111 1.08 -1.79 -1.02
N GLN A 112 0.79 -1.89 -2.31
CA GLN A 112 -0.13 -0.97 -3.00
C GLN A 112 -1.57 -1.11 -2.49
N ASN A 113 -2.29 0.01 -2.48
CA ASN A 113 -3.75 0.01 -2.32
C ASN A 113 -4.43 -0.28 -3.67
N GLY A 114 -5.68 -0.75 -3.62
CA GLY A 114 -6.43 -1.07 -4.84
C GLY A 114 -6.09 -2.46 -5.37
N ILE A 115 -6.44 -2.73 -6.61
CA ILE A 115 -6.25 -4.01 -7.29
C ILE A 115 -5.65 -3.82 -8.68
N GLY A 116 -5.14 -4.90 -9.29
CA GLY A 116 -4.54 -4.93 -10.62
C GLY A 116 -3.01 -4.91 -10.61
N HIS A 117 -2.38 -4.52 -9.50
CA HIS A 117 -0.93 -4.48 -9.38
C HIS A 117 -0.31 -5.87 -9.21
N LEU A 118 -0.99 -6.80 -8.52
CA LEU A 118 -0.50 -8.16 -8.29
C LEU A 118 -0.40 -8.94 -9.59
N GLU A 119 -1.41 -8.85 -10.43
CA GLU A 119 -1.45 -9.46 -11.76
C GLU A 119 -0.37 -8.87 -12.68
N MET A 120 -0.19 -7.55 -12.63
CA MET A 120 0.83 -6.85 -13.40
C MET A 120 2.24 -7.30 -13.00
N ILE A 121 2.52 -7.38 -11.70
CA ILE A 121 3.81 -7.80 -11.16
C ILE A 121 4.04 -9.29 -11.42
N GLY A 122 3.04 -10.14 -11.19
CA GLY A 122 3.14 -11.58 -11.49
C GLY A 122 3.42 -11.86 -12.97
N SER A 123 2.83 -11.07 -13.87
CA SER A 123 3.09 -11.17 -15.31
C SER A 123 4.49 -10.67 -15.70
N ALA A 124 5.00 -9.65 -15.02
CA ALA A 124 6.33 -9.09 -15.28
C ALA A 124 7.46 -9.93 -14.68
N LEU A 125 7.18 -10.68 -13.60
CA LEU A 125 8.16 -11.48 -12.87
C LEU A 125 7.71 -12.96 -12.79
N PRO A 126 7.59 -13.65 -13.93
CA PRO A 126 7.05 -14.99 -13.98
C PRO A 126 7.92 -15.97 -13.17
N GLY A 127 7.25 -16.83 -12.40
CA GLY A 127 7.91 -17.85 -11.58
C GLY A 127 8.37 -17.39 -10.19
N LEU A 128 8.34 -16.07 -9.90
CA LEU A 128 8.67 -15.60 -8.56
C LEU A 128 7.44 -15.64 -7.63
N PRO A 129 7.63 -16.00 -6.34
CA PRO A 129 6.57 -15.89 -5.35
C PRO A 129 6.19 -14.42 -5.12
N VAL A 130 4.92 -14.07 -5.38
CA VAL A 130 4.37 -12.73 -5.14
C VAL A 130 3.44 -12.80 -3.94
N TYR A 131 3.64 -11.89 -2.99
CA TYR A 131 2.83 -11.71 -1.80
C TYR A 131 2.15 -10.35 -1.84
N ALA A 132 0.97 -10.27 -1.26
CA ALA A 132 0.31 -9.02 -0.94
C ALA A 132 0.54 -8.68 0.53
N ALA A 133 0.75 -7.39 0.83
CA ALA A 133 0.80 -6.87 2.19
C ALA A 133 -0.30 -5.82 2.37
N ILE A 134 -1.32 -6.17 3.14
CA ILE A 134 -2.40 -5.27 3.49
C ILE A 134 -2.06 -4.62 4.83
N THR A 135 -1.67 -3.35 4.78
CA THR A 135 -1.28 -2.61 6.00
C THR A 135 -2.26 -1.50 6.35
N THR A 136 -2.47 -1.32 7.66
CA THR A 136 -3.16 -0.17 8.26
C THR A 136 -2.17 0.77 8.96
N GLU A 137 -0.85 0.56 8.78
CA GLU A 137 0.17 1.49 9.26
C GLU A 137 -0.02 2.86 8.65
N GLY A 138 -0.07 3.88 9.49
CA GLY A 138 -0.07 5.27 9.09
C GLY A 138 1.36 5.77 8.88
N ALA A 139 1.71 6.17 7.65
CA ALA A 139 3.01 6.75 7.35
C ALA A 139 2.85 8.08 6.60
N LYS A 140 3.59 9.11 7.02
CA LYS A 140 3.62 10.42 6.37
C LYS A 140 5.06 10.79 6.03
N ARG A 141 5.37 10.89 4.74
CA ARG A 141 6.67 11.43 4.30
C ARG A 141 6.67 12.94 4.51
N MET A 142 7.65 13.43 5.24
CA MET A 142 7.83 14.86 5.52
C MET A 142 8.77 15.51 4.50
N ASN A 143 9.80 14.78 4.08
CA ASN A 143 10.75 15.14 3.02
C ASN A 143 11.41 13.87 2.46
N ASP A 144 12.51 13.99 1.73
CA ASP A 144 13.14 12.88 1.04
C ASP A 144 13.83 11.84 1.96
N TYR A 145 14.05 12.18 3.21
CA TYR A 145 14.72 11.31 4.21
C TYR A 145 14.00 11.28 5.57
N THR A 146 12.90 12.02 5.73
CA THR A 146 12.15 12.08 6.98
C THR A 146 10.75 11.48 6.80
N VAL A 147 10.40 10.55 7.67
CA VAL A 147 9.08 9.92 7.72
C VAL A 147 8.52 9.97 9.15
N SER A 148 7.23 10.26 9.28
CA SER A 148 6.49 10.14 10.54
C SER A 148 5.59 8.91 10.47
N ARG A 149 5.65 8.05 11.48
CA ARG A 149 4.67 7.00 11.73
C ARG A 149 3.44 7.64 12.36
N ALA A 150 2.44 7.93 11.53
CA ALA A 150 1.25 8.67 11.96
C ALA A 150 0.26 7.83 12.77
N GLY A 151 0.42 6.50 12.77
CA GLY A 151 -0.38 5.57 13.56
C GLY A 151 0.17 4.16 13.43
N GLN A 152 0.10 3.41 14.53
CA GLN A 152 0.43 1.98 14.54
C GLN A 152 -0.76 1.20 14.01
N GLY A 153 -0.47 0.25 13.13
CA GLY A 153 -1.47 -0.60 12.51
C GLY A 153 -1.02 -2.06 12.46
N THR A 154 -1.77 -2.86 11.71
CA THR A 154 -1.44 -4.26 11.44
C THR A 154 -1.14 -4.44 9.97
N THR A 155 -0.13 -5.24 9.66
CA THR A 155 0.20 -5.67 8.30
C THR A 155 -0.13 -7.15 8.16
N ARG A 156 -1.04 -7.48 7.24
CA ARG A 156 -1.40 -8.85 6.89
C ARG A 156 -0.73 -9.23 5.59
N ILE A 157 -0.09 -10.39 5.57
CA ILE A 157 0.73 -10.86 4.45
C ILE A 157 0.15 -12.18 3.95
N GLY A 158 0.09 -12.38 2.64
CA GLY A 158 -0.33 -13.66 2.07
C GLY A 158 0.08 -13.77 0.60
N LYS A 159 0.15 -14.99 0.08
CA LYS A 159 0.44 -15.23 -1.33
C LYS A 159 -0.67 -14.67 -2.21
N SER A 160 -0.28 -13.98 -3.28
CA SER A 160 -1.22 -13.32 -4.20
C SER A 160 -2.08 -14.30 -5.02
N ASP A 161 -1.65 -15.56 -5.14
CA ASP A 161 -2.37 -16.65 -5.81
C ASP A 161 -3.40 -17.35 -4.92
N GLY A 162 -3.58 -16.88 -3.68
CA GLY A 162 -4.51 -17.44 -2.71
C GLY A 162 -4.07 -18.80 -2.12
N THR A 163 -2.92 -19.34 -2.54
CA THR A 163 -2.44 -20.63 -2.00
C THR A 163 -1.90 -20.47 -0.58
N PRO A 164 -2.05 -21.50 0.27
CA PRO A 164 -1.43 -21.49 1.60
C PRO A 164 0.10 -21.34 1.52
N ASP A 165 0.66 -20.58 2.45
CA ASP A 165 2.12 -20.43 2.57
C ASP A 165 2.74 -21.67 3.23
N GLN A 166 2.87 -22.75 2.46
CA GLN A 166 3.44 -24.01 2.93
C GLN A 166 4.97 -23.94 3.12
N SER A 167 5.64 -22.99 2.47
CA SER A 167 7.09 -22.79 2.58
C SER A 167 7.50 -22.09 3.89
N GLY A 168 6.56 -21.41 4.58
CA GLY A 168 6.84 -20.62 5.79
C GLY A 168 7.57 -19.30 5.52
N GLU A 169 7.67 -18.89 4.26
CA GLU A 169 8.38 -17.67 3.86
C GLU A 169 7.64 -16.42 4.32
N GLY A 170 6.32 -16.36 4.14
CA GLY A 170 5.50 -15.25 4.62
C GLY A 170 5.49 -15.14 6.15
N GLU A 171 5.51 -16.29 6.86
CA GLU A 171 5.67 -16.30 8.32
C GLU A 171 7.05 -15.76 8.74
N SER A 172 8.10 -16.10 7.98
CA SER A 172 9.45 -15.60 8.20
C SER A 172 9.52 -14.08 8.00
N LEU A 173 8.89 -13.56 6.95
CA LEU A 173 8.74 -12.11 6.72
C LEU A 173 7.97 -11.44 7.85
N ALA A 174 6.83 -12.02 8.28
CA ALA A 174 6.03 -11.47 9.38
C ALA A 174 6.84 -11.41 10.69
N LYS A 175 7.62 -12.43 11.02
CA LYS A 175 8.53 -12.44 12.16
C LYS A 175 9.60 -11.35 12.07
N MET A 176 10.15 -11.12 10.88
CA MET A 176 11.17 -10.09 10.67
C MET A 176 10.58 -8.69 10.79
N LEU A 177 9.39 -8.46 10.25
CA LEU A 177 8.64 -7.22 10.47
C LEU A 177 8.29 -7.03 11.95
N GLY A 178 7.95 -8.12 12.67
CA GLY A 178 7.75 -8.09 14.12
C GLY A 178 8.99 -7.62 14.89
N LYS A 179 10.18 -8.14 14.54
CA LYS A 179 11.46 -7.67 15.12
C LYS A 179 11.74 -6.20 14.80
N ALA A 180 11.28 -5.72 13.65
CA ALA A 180 11.38 -4.31 13.28
C ALA A 180 10.31 -3.41 13.94
N GLY A 181 9.45 -3.95 14.83
CA GLY A 181 8.46 -3.20 15.60
C GLY A 181 7.13 -2.98 14.88
N PHE A 182 6.77 -3.86 13.95
CA PHE A 182 5.46 -3.89 13.31
C PHE A 182 4.61 -5.04 13.86
N THR A 183 3.30 -4.85 13.94
CA THR A 183 2.37 -5.96 14.07
C THR A 183 2.14 -6.58 12.69
N ALA A 184 2.80 -7.70 12.41
CA ALA A 184 2.69 -8.38 11.12
C ALA A 184 2.18 -9.81 11.32
N LEU A 185 1.20 -10.22 10.51
CA LEU A 185 0.51 -11.50 10.62
C LEU A 185 0.40 -12.15 9.24
N LEU A 186 0.55 -13.48 9.19
CA LEU A 186 0.20 -14.23 7.99
C LEU A 186 -1.33 -14.30 7.87
N SER A 187 -1.85 -13.94 6.70
CA SER A 187 -3.28 -14.06 6.40
C SER A 187 -3.57 -15.47 5.90
N LYS A 188 -4.70 -16.02 6.34
CA LYS A 188 -5.24 -17.28 5.82
C LYS A 188 -6.02 -17.10 4.52
N ASP A 189 -6.45 -15.87 4.25
CA ASP A 189 -7.24 -15.49 3.08
C ASP A 189 -6.92 -14.04 2.73
N ILE A 190 -5.82 -13.84 2.03
CA ILE A 190 -5.34 -12.49 1.68
C ILE A 190 -6.22 -11.84 0.63
N GLU A 191 -6.85 -12.62 -0.24
CA GLU A 191 -7.75 -12.12 -1.28
C GLU A 191 -8.97 -11.43 -0.64
N ARG A 192 -9.62 -12.07 0.33
CA ARG A 192 -10.72 -11.47 1.10
C ARG A 192 -10.29 -10.16 1.78
N GLU A 193 -9.09 -10.11 2.35
CA GLU A 193 -8.55 -8.91 2.99
C GLU A 193 -8.32 -7.77 1.97
N ILE A 194 -7.84 -8.10 0.77
CA ILE A 194 -7.67 -7.14 -0.34
C ILE A 194 -9.02 -6.53 -0.71
N TYR A 195 -10.02 -7.36 -1.02
CA TYR A 195 -11.34 -6.89 -1.44
C TYR A 195 -12.07 -6.15 -0.32
N ARG A 196 -11.95 -6.62 0.92
CA ARG A 196 -12.48 -5.92 2.09
C ARG A 196 -11.89 -4.51 2.21
N LYS A 197 -10.56 -4.38 2.13
CA LYS A 197 -9.89 -3.07 2.18
C LYS A 197 -10.24 -2.20 0.97
N LEU A 198 -10.35 -2.81 -0.22
CA LEU A 198 -10.77 -2.09 -1.43
C LEU A 198 -12.11 -1.41 -1.22
N LEU A 199 -13.12 -2.14 -0.72
CA LEU A 199 -14.47 -1.59 -0.53
C LEU A 199 -14.51 -0.50 0.56
N ILE A 200 -13.81 -0.70 1.68
CA ILE A 200 -13.66 0.32 2.73
C ILE A 200 -13.07 1.62 2.13
N ASN A 201 -11.98 1.49 1.37
CA ASN A 201 -11.33 2.63 0.74
C ASN A 201 -12.21 3.26 -0.35
N ALA A 202 -12.92 2.47 -1.14
CA ALA A 202 -13.81 2.94 -2.20
C ALA A 202 -15.03 3.71 -1.66
N ALA A 203 -15.47 3.41 -0.43
CA ALA A 203 -16.56 4.12 0.23
C ALA A 203 -16.06 5.38 0.97
N ILE A 204 -14.98 5.30 1.74
CA ILE A 204 -14.53 6.39 2.62
C ILE A 204 -13.72 7.45 1.86
N ASN A 205 -12.70 7.00 1.09
CA ASN A 205 -11.67 7.92 0.58
C ASN A 205 -12.21 8.97 -0.39
N PRO A 206 -13.05 8.64 -1.41
CA PRO A 206 -13.57 9.64 -2.32
C PRO A 206 -14.47 10.66 -1.63
N LEU A 207 -15.32 10.20 -0.70
CA LEU A 207 -16.24 11.09 0.02
C LEU A 207 -15.48 12.07 0.90
N THR A 208 -14.46 11.61 1.62
CA THR A 208 -13.61 12.51 2.42
C THR A 208 -12.84 13.50 1.55
N ALA A 209 -12.38 13.08 0.36
CA ALA A 209 -11.68 13.95 -0.59
C ALA A 209 -12.60 15.03 -1.18
N ILE A 210 -13.81 14.65 -1.61
CA ILE A 210 -14.81 15.55 -2.19
C ILE A 210 -15.26 16.59 -1.17
N TRP A 211 -15.63 16.16 0.04
CA TRP A 211 -16.12 17.05 1.08
C TRP A 211 -15.03 17.69 1.94
N ARG A 212 -13.77 17.29 1.75
CA ARG A 212 -12.60 17.78 2.50
C ARG A 212 -12.74 17.62 4.03
N VAL A 213 -13.30 16.50 4.46
CA VAL A 213 -13.60 16.18 5.87
C VAL A 213 -12.80 15.01 6.39
N ALA A 214 -12.63 14.90 7.71
CA ALA A 214 -12.08 13.73 8.37
C ALA A 214 -13.04 12.54 8.29
N ASN A 215 -12.54 11.32 8.51
CA ASN A 215 -13.32 10.10 8.36
C ASN A 215 -14.60 10.08 9.23
N GLY A 216 -14.50 10.49 10.51
CA GLY A 216 -15.65 10.49 11.42
C GLY A 216 -16.76 11.46 10.99
N GLN A 217 -16.38 12.55 10.34
CA GLN A 217 -17.34 13.57 9.89
C GLN A 217 -18.28 13.06 8.77
N LEU A 218 -17.97 11.90 8.15
CA LEU A 218 -18.90 11.22 7.25
C LEU A 218 -20.17 10.74 7.99
N LEU A 219 -20.08 10.48 9.28
CA LEU A 219 -21.17 9.98 10.11
C LEU A 219 -22.02 11.08 10.76
N GLU A 220 -21.56 12.34 10.72
CA GLU A 220 -22.20 13.48 11.37
C GLU A 220 -23.32 14.11 10.54
N ASN A 221 -23.50 13.70 9.28
CA ASN A 221 -24.48 14.25 8.36
C ASN A 221 -25.22 13.13 7.63
N GLU A 222 -26.54 13.20 7.60
CA GLU A 222 -27.39 12.14 7.01
C GLU A 222 -27.11 11.89 5.53
N GLU A 223 -26.88 12.95 4.73
CA GLU A 223 -26.62 12.78 3.30
C GLU A 223 -25.24 12.16 3.04
N ARG A 224 -24.24 12.47 3.86
CA ARG A 224 -22.93 11.80 3.80
C ARG A 224 -23.06 10.34 4.15
N LEU A 225 -23.84 10.01 5.18
CA LEU A 225 -24.09 8.64 5.60
C LEU A 225 -24.87 7.85 4.54
N ARG A 226 -25.85 8.48 3.87
CA ARG A 226 -26.58 7.88 2.75
C ARG A 226 -25.64 7.55 1.58
N MET A 227 -24.77 8.50 1.19
CA MET A 227 -23.78 8.24 0.13
C MET A 227 -22.80 7.15 0.52
N LEU A 228 -22.32 7.14 1.78
CA LEU A 228 -21.43 6.08 2.28
C LEU A 228 -22.11 4.70 2.19
N ARG A 229 -23.39 4.60 2.56
CA ARG A 229 -24.20 3.38 2.44
C ARG A 229 -24.38 2.97 0.98
N GLN A 230 -24.74 3.89 0.10
CA GLN A 230 -24.92 3.61 -1.32
C GLN A 230 -23.64 3.05 -1.94
N LEU A 231 -22.48 3.64 -1.68
CA LEU A 231 -21.20 3.12 -2.20
C LEU A 231 -20.91 1.71 -1.66
N CYS A 232 -21.22 1.45 -0.40
CA CYS A 232 -21.07 0.11 0.16
C CYS A 232 -21.98 -0.90 -0.55
N GLU A 233 -23.28 -0.59 -0.70
CA GLU A 233 -24.29 -1.46 -1.32
C GLU A 233 -23.96 -1.75 -2.79
N GLU A 234 -23.57 -0.74 -3.57
CA GLU A 234 -23.11 -0.92 -4.95
C GLU A 234 -21.89 -1.86 -5.03
N GLY A 235 -20.89 -1.67 -4.14
CA GLY A 235 -19.71 -2.52 -4.10
C GLY A 235 -20.02 -3.97 -3.69
N VAL A 236 -20.89 -4.18 -2.70
CA VAL A 236 -21.36 -5.50 -2.28
C VAL A 236 -22.09 -6.20 -3.44
N ALA A 237 -22.92 -5.48 -4.21
CA ALA A 237 -23.59 -6.02 -5.39
C ALA A 237 -22.59 -6.48 -6.47
N VAL A 238 -21.51 -5.71 -6.70
CA VAL A 238 -20.43 -6.10 -7.61
C VAL A 238 -19.73 -7.37 -7.13
N TYR A 239 -19.40 -7.45 -5.84
CA TYR A 239 -18.74 -8.62 -5.26
C TYR A 239 -19.63 -9.87 -5.36
N GLY A 240 -20.92 -9.73 -5.04
CA GLY A 240 -21.89 -10.84 -5.17
C GLY A 240 -21.96 -11.39 -6.59
N ALA A 241 -22.00 -10.52 -7.61
CA ALA A 241 -22.04 -10.94 -9.00
C ALA A 241 -20.74 -11.57 -9.53
N LEU A 242 -19.63 -11.31 -8.86
CA LEU A 242 -18.32 -11.87 -9.17
C LEU A 242 -17.98 -13.10 -8.32
N GLY A 243 -18.82 -13.45 -7.34
CA GLY A 243 -18.55 -14.53 -6.39
C GLY A 243 -17.41 -14.18 -5.41
N ILE A 244 -17.11 -12.89 -5.23
CA ILE A 244 -16.12 -12.44 -4.27
C ILE A 244 -16.75 -12.47 -2.88
N PRO A 245 -16.14 -13.18 -1.89
CA PRO A 245 -16.66 -13.22 -0.54
C PRO A 245 -16.72 -11.83 0.09
N CYS A 246 -17.89 -11.46 0.62
CA CYS A 246 -18.09 -10.21 1.34
C CYS A 246 -18.84 -10.48 2.65
N ASP A 247 -18.47 -9.76 3.70
CA ASP A 247 -19.11 -9.90 5.00
C ASP A 247 -20.52 -9.28 4.97
N GLU A 248 -21.49 -9.92 5.60
CA GLU A 248 -22.87 -9.42 5.68
C GLU A 248 -22.96 -8.08 6.41
N ASP A 249 -22.06 -7.85 7.38
CA ASP A 249 -21.94 -6.63 8.17
C ASP A 249 -20.98 -5.59 7.57
N MET A 250 -20.68 -5.65 6.26
CA MET A 250 -19.68 -4.82 5.60
C MET A 250 -19.91 -3.31 5.83
N PHE A 251 -21.16 -2.86 5.82
CA PHE A 251 -21.47 -1.46 6.12
C PHE A 251 -21.12 -1.09 7.56
N ASP A 252 -21.43 -1.95 8.53
CA ASP A 252 -21.08 -1.71 9.94
C ASP A 252 -19.58 -1.68 10.16
N GLN A 253 -18.81 -2.48 9.42
CA GLN A 253 -17.36 -2.43 9.41
C GLN A 253 -16.85 -1.10 8.86
N ILE A 254 -17.41 -0.57 7.77
CA ILE A 254 -17.07 0.76 7.22
C ILE A 254 -17.35 1.85 8.27
N VAL A 255 -18.51 1.81 8.93
CA VAL A 255 -18.88 2.74 10.01
C VAL A 255 -17.90 2.62 11.18
N ALA A 256 -17.52 1.40 11.58
CA ALA A 256 -16.54 1.17 12.64
C ALA A 256 -15.16 1.75 12.29
N VAL A 257 -14.72 1.64 11.03
CA VAL A 257 -13.49 2.28 10.55
C VAL A 257 -13.61 3.80 10.63
N CYS A 258 -14.72 4.40 10.19
CA CYS A 258 -14.93 5.84 10.30
C CYS A 258 -14.85 6.33 11.76
N ARG A 259 -15.42 5.55 12.71
CA ARG A 259 -15.38 5.87 14.16
C ARG A 259 -13.99 5.72 14.74
N SER A 260 -13.30 4.61 14.50
CA SER A 260 -11.98 4.33 15.07
C SER A 260 -10.89 5.25 14.51
N THR A 261 -11.13 5.84 13.33
CA THR A 261 -10.24 6.78 12.66
C THR A 261 -10.86 8.18 12.52
N SER A 262 -11.71 8.57 13.47
CA SER A 262 -12.61 9.74 13.33
C SER A 262 -11.89 11.05 13.01
N THR A 263 -10.72 11.28 13.57
CA THR A 263 -9.89 12.47 13.35
C THR A 263 -8.92 12.33 12.18
N ASN A 264 -8.82 11.14 11.59
CA ASN A 264 -7.86 10.88 10.52
C ASN A 264 -8.35 11.47 9.20
N ILE A 265 -7.40 11.93 8.42
CA ILE A 265 -7.58 12.36 7.03
C ILE A 265 -7.20 11.20 6.15
N SER A 266 -8.09 10.80 5.22
CA SER A 266 -7.81 9.72 4.27
C SER A 266 -6.58 10.04 3.41
N SER A 267 -5.92 8.99 2.90
CA SER A 267 -4.77 9.15 1.98
C SER A 267 -5.15 9.93 0.73
N MET A 268 -6.37 9.72 0.21
CA MET A 268 -6.87 10.42 -0.98
C MET A 268 -7.12 11.91 -0.70
N LEU A 269 -7.73 12.26 0.44
CA LEU A 269 -7.89 13.66 0.83
C LEU A 269 -6.51 14.34 1.02
N LYS A 270 -5.54 13.62 1.56
CA LYS A 270 -4.18 14.12 1.69
C LYS A 270 -3.58 14.42 0.31
N ASP A 271 -3.68 13.49 -0.64
CA ASP A 271 -3.18 13.70 -2.01
C ASP A 271 -3.84 14.92 -2.66
N VAL A 272 -5.17 15.08 -2.53
CA VAL A 272 -5.91 16.25 -3.04
C VAL A 272 -5.42 17.56 -2.39
N ARG A 273 -5.20 17.59 -1.08
CA ARG A 273 -4.70 18.78 -0.39
C ARG A 273 -3.28 19.18 -0.78
N GLU A 274 -2.47 18.20 -1.16
CA GLU A 274 -1.10 18.37 -1.61
C GLU A 274 -1.00 18.62 -3.14
N GLY A 275 -2.14 18.64 -3.86
CA GLY A 275 -2.18 18.78 -5.33
C GLY A 275 -1.54 17.57 -6.05
N LEU A 276 -1.54 16.41 -5.41
CA LEU A 276 -0.96 15.19 -5.97
C LEU A 276 -2.04 14.33 -6.62
N PRO A 277 -1.73 13.60 -7.69
CA PRO A 277 -2.63 12.62 -8.27
C PRO A 277 -3.02 11.55 -7.26
N THR A 278 -4.32 11.24 -7.18
CA THR A 278 -4.89 10.25 -6.25
C THR A 278 -4.80 8.83 -6.81
N GLU A 279 -5.17 7.84 -5.97
CA GLU A 279 -5.30 6.43 -6.38
C GLU A 279 -6.73 6.06 -6.79
N ILE A 280 -7.59 7.03 -7.11
CA ILE A 280 -9.02 6.82 -7.41
C ILE A 280 -9.25 5.82 -8.56
N ASP A 281 -8.39 5.82 -9.59
CA ASP A 281 -8.50 4.93 -10.74
C ASP A 281 -8.28 3.46 -10.36
N TYR A 282 -7.42 3.20 -9.39
CA TYR A 282 -7.10 1.85 -8.89
C TYR A 282 -8.02 1.37 -7.78
N ILE A 283 -8.89 2.23 -7.27
CA ILE A 283 -9.87 1.95 -6.23
C ILE A 283 -11.28 1.95 -6.87
N ASN A 284 -11.93 3.11 -6.94
CA ASN A 284 -13.29 3.21 -7.51
C ASN A 284 -13.31 2.92 -9.01
N GLY A 285 -12.29 3.35 -9.77
CA GLY A 285 -12.17 3.07 -11.20
C GLY A 285 -12.16 1.57 -11.50
N LYS A 286 -11.42 0.78 -10.70
CA LYS A 286 -11.41 -0.69 -10.83
C LYS A 286 -12.76 -1.32 -10.45
N LEU A 287 -13.44 -0.80 -9.44
CA LEU A 287 -14.77 -1.27 -9.05
C LEU A 287 -15.79 -1.00 -10.17
N VAL A 288 -15.74 0.16 -10.80
CA VAL A 288 -16.55 0.50 -11.98
C VAL A 288 -16.23 -0.41 -13.17
N GLU A 289 -14.96 -0.72 -13.42
CA GLU A 289 -14.55 -1.67 -14.46
C GLU A 289 -15.13 -3.07 -14.21
N MET A 290 -15.01 -3.57 -12.98
CA MET A 290 -15.56 -4.86 -12.55
C MET A 290 -17.10 -4.90 -12.75
N ALA A 291 -17.78 -3.84 -12.35
CA ALA A 291 -19.24 -3.70 -12.50
C ALA A 291 -19.68 -3.74 -13.98
N ARG A 292 -18.98 -2.98 -14.83
CA ARG A 292 -19.25 -2.94 -16.27
C ARG A 292 -19.09 -4.29 -16.94
N ASN A 293 -18.05 -5.04 -16.58
CA ASN A 293 -17.81 -6.39 -17.11
C ASN A 293 -18.92 -7.39 -16.75
N LYS A 294 -19.73 -7.07 -15.74
CA LYS A 294 -20.89 -7.89 -15.29
C LYS A 294 -22.23 -7.23 -15.60
N GLY A 295 -22.28 -6.08 -16.24
CA GLY A 295 -23.52 -5.36 -16.55
C GLY A 295 -24.22 -4.79 -15.33
N ILE A 296 -23.48 -4.49 -14.24
CA ILE A 296 -24.03 -3.96 -13.00
C ILE A 296 -23.93 -2.44 -12.99
N SER A 297 -25.01 -1.77 -12.58
CA SER A 297 -25.02 -0.32 -12.43
C SER A 297 -24.44 0.08 -11.09
N VAL A 298 -23.46 0.99 -11.10
CA VAL A 298 -22.81 1.55 -9.90
C VAL A 298 -22.69 3.07 -10.02
N PRO A 299 -23.82 3.80 -10.10
CA PRO A 299 -23.86 5.22 -10.39
C PRO A 299 -23.15 6.06 -9.33
N GLY A 300 -23.19 5.66 -8.07
CA GLY A 300 -22.47 6.31 -6.98
C GLY A 300 -20.95 6.22 -7.18
N HIS A 301 -20.41 5.02 -7.43
CA HIS A 301 -18.99 4.84 -7.70
C HIS A 301 -18.53 5.56 -8.98
N GLU A 302 -19.32 5.55 -10.06
CA GLU A 302 -19.01 6.31 -11.28
C GLU A 302 -18.96 7.82 -11.01
N THR A 303 -19.90 8.33 -10.22
CA THR A 303 -19.96 9.75 -9.88
C THR A 303 -18.76 10.19 -9.06
N VAL A 304 -18.46 9.51 -7.94
CA VAL A 304 -17.33 9.89 -7.09
C VAL A 304 -16.00 9.71 -7.80
N TRP A 305 -15.86 8.69 -8.66
CA TRP A 305 -14.67 8.49 -9.49
C TRP A 305 -14.41 9.69 -10.40
N ARG A 306 -15.44 10.16 -11.13
CA ARG A 306 -15.33 11.34 -12.00
C ARG A 306 -15.06 12.63 -11.24
N LEU A 307 -15.73 12.82 -10.09
CA LEU A 307 -15.55 14.01 -9.26
C LEU A 307 -14.11 14.10 -8.72
N VAL A 308 -13.56 13.00 -8.17
CA VAL A 308 -12.18 13.01 -7.63
C VAL A 308 -11.14 13.20 -8.72
N ARG A 309 -11.35 12.68 -9.94
CA ARG A 309 -10.46 12.93 -11.08
C ARG A 309 -10.43 14.39 -11.53
N ALA A 310 -11.46 15.15 -11.18
CA ALA A 310 -11.58 16.58 -11.53
C ALA A 310 -11.05 17.52 -10.44
N LEU A 311 -10.66 17.00 -9.26
CA LEU A 311 -10.04 17.78 -8.18
C LEU A 311 -8.56 18.04 -8.44
#